data_bcbd66928163e474d3e1a79bfa10af5f
#
_entry.id   bcbd66928163e474d3e1a79bfa10af5f
#
_cell.length_a   1.000
_cell.length_b   1.000
_cell.length_c   1.000
_cell.angle_alpha   90.00
_cell.angle_beta   90.00
_cell.angle_gamma   90.00
#
_symmetry.space_group_name_H-M   'P 1'
#
loop_
_entity.id
_entity.type
_entity.pdbx_description
1 polymer ?
#
loop_
_entity_poly.entity_id
_entity_poly.type
_entity_poly.pdbx_seq_one_letter_code
_entity_poly.pdbx_strand_id
1 'polypeptide(L)'
;WQGTPSSWECGGDAFYLFEFQEFVFDTGNGTYPSIAGKHNGTLTPSVNLTVSKLYTYACPGTGGHTEYMKIWNATDWNVTAVWNGYTGDWHSISFDESFILYANETYNYTIRTGSYPQIHHTPSLQNAMGRINCTEFEDVNGKRYCTWIPAIRLE
;
A
#
# COMPACT_ATOMS: atom_id res chain seq x y z
N TRP A 1 -25.11 -42.33 13.68
CA TRP A 1 -24.70 -41.57 13.42
C TRP A 1 -23.96 -40.98 13.13
N GLN A 2 -23.88 -41.04 13.28
CA GLN A 2 -23.38 -40.36 13.02
C GLN A 2 -22.63 -39.81 12.59
N GLY A 3 -22.47 -39.79 12.68
CA GLY A 3 -21.92 -39.07 12.41
C GLY A 3 -21.45 -38.53 11.97
N THR A 4 -21.42 -38.37 12.10
CA THR A 4 -21.07 -37.68 11.70
C THR A 4 -20.81 -37.05 11.21
N PRO A 5 -20.98 -36.92 11.28
CA PRO A 5 -20.78 -36.13 10.74
C PRO A 5 -20.40 -35.42 10.65
N SER A 6 -20.37 -35.37 11.09
CA SER A 6 -19.99 -34.50 10.84
C SER A 6 -19.03 -34.19 10.52
N SER A 7 -18.68 -34.54 10.71
CA SER A 7 -17.77 -34.07 10.39
C SER A 7 -17.43 -33.76 9.34
N TRP A 8 -17.45 -33.91 9.04
CA TRP A 8 -17.14 -33.38 8.16
C TRP A 8 -17.61 -32.52 7.81
N GLU A 9 -18.09 -32.70 8.15
CA GLU A 9 -18.49 -31.87 7.74
C GLU A 9 -18.25 -30.79 7.99
N CYS A 10 -18.20 -30.66 8.47
CA CYS A 10 -17.90 -29.48 8.78
C CYS A 10 -16.68 -28.88 8.34
N GLY A 11 -15.79 -29.51 8.11
CA GLY A 11 -14.53 -29.00 7.75
C GLY A 11 -14.53 -28.17 6.49
N GLY A 12 -15.47 -28.38 5.63
CA GLY A 12 -15.51 -27.67 4.38
C GLY A 12 -15.62 -26.17 4.52
N ASP A 13 -16.43 -25.72 5.46
CA ASP A 13 -16.62 -24.29 5.61
C ASP A 13 -15.35 -23.58 6.04
N ALA A 14 -14.60 -24.15 6.95
CA ALA A 14 -13.35 -23.56 7.38
C ALA A 14 -12.36 -23.47 6.24
N PHE A 15 -12.33 -24.46 5.40
CA PHE A 15 -11.49 -24.43 4.24
C PHE A 15 -11.78 -23.26 3.35
N TYR A 16 -13.04 -22.96 3.05
CA TYR A 16 -13.41 -21.85 2.20
C TYR A 16 -12.97 -20.52 2.77
N LEU A 17 -13.01 -20.35 4.08
CA LEU A 17 -12.58 -19.12 4.69
C LEU A 17 -11.11 -18.84 4.40
N PHE A 18 -10.26 -19.85 4.43
CA PHE A 18 -8.84 -19.64 4.11
C PHE A 18 -8.63 -19.28 2.66
N GLU A 19 -9.44 -19.82 1.76
CA GLU A 19 -9.28 -19.56 0.35
C GLU A 19 -9.58 -18.13 -0.01
N PHE A 20 -10.42 -17.44 0.77
CA PHE A 20 -10.84 -16.08 0.48
C PHE A 20 -10.12 -15.06 1.33
N GLN A 21 -9.10 -15.46 2.06
CA GLN A 21 -8.35 -14.52 2.86
C GLN A 21 -7.50 -13.64 1.96
N GLU A 22 -7.60 -12.31 2.17
CA GLU A 22 -6.82 -11.34 1.44
C GLU A 22 -5.73 -10.78 2.34
N PHE A 23 -4.59 -10.47 1.74
CA PHE A 23 -3.48 -9.84 2.44
C PHE A 23 -3.38 -8.39 2.02
N VAL A 24 -3.15 -7.53 2.99
CA VAL A 24 -3.05 -6.08 2.80
C VAL A 24 -1.66 -5.65 3.28
N PHE A 25 -0.97 -4.87 2.46
CA PHE A 25 0.28 -4.28 2.91
C PHE A 25 -0.03 -2.92 3.52
N ASP A 26 0.13 -2.80 4.83
CA ASP A 26 -0.27 -1.63 5.60
C ASP A 26 0.93 -1.15 6.42
N THR A 27 1.42 0.05 6.12
CA THR A 27 2.53 0.62 6.89
C THR A 27 2.08 1.13 8.25
N GLY A 28 0.76 1.32 8.45
CA GLY A 28 0.22 1.93 9.66
C GLY A 28 0.40 3.43 9.68
N ASN A 29 -0.05 4.05 10.76
CA ASN A 29 0.05 5.49 10.95
C ASN A 29 1.50 5.92 11.03
N GLY A 30 1.78 7.07 10.43
CA GLY A 30 3.10 7.68 10.48
C GLY A 30 3.22 8.68 11.63
N THR A 31 4.25 9.52 11.53
CA THR A 31 4.57 10.52 12.56
C THR A 31 4.78 11.88 11.90
N TYR A 32 5.01 12.89 12.73
CA TYR A 32 5.34 14.25 12.26
C TYR A 32 6.85 14.42 12.17
N PRO A 33 7.33 15.33 11.33
CA PRO A 33 6.58 16.27 10.50
C PRO A 33 5.99 15.63 9.26
N SER A 34 5.01 16.31 8.66
CA SER A 34 4.33 15.90 7.46
C SER A 34 4.37 17.01 6.43
N ILE A 35 4.61 16.65 5.18
CA ILE A 35 4.61 17.58 4.06
C ILE A 35 4.36 16.78 2.78
N ALA A 36 3.67 17.39 1.84
CA ALA A 36 3.44 16.77 0.54
C ALA A 36 4.72 16.71 -0.28
N GLY A 37 4.79 15.77 -1.20
CA GLY A 37 5.93 15.63 -2.09
C GLY A 37 5.88 14.35 -2.90
N LYS A 38 7.04 13.97 -3.42
CA LYS A 38 7.17 12.78 -4.26
C LYS A 38 8.06 11.75 -3.57
N HIS A 39 7.47 10.59 -3.30
CA HIS A 39 8.19 9.45 -2.72
C HIS A 39 8.60 8.50 -3.82
N ASN A 40 9.88 8.12 -3.83
CA ASN A 40 10.42 7.08 -4.70
C ASN A 40 11.07 6.02 -3.84
N GLY A 41 10.86 4.76 -4.19
CA GLY A 41 11.48 3.68 -3.43
C GLY A 41 11.17 2.33 -4.03
N THR A 42 11.32 1.30 -3.19
CA THR A 42 11.08 -0.08 -3.59
C THR A 42 10.14 -0.76 -2.60
N LEU A 43 9.44 -1.77 -3.10
CA LEU A 43 8.51 -2.57 -2.31
C LEU A 43 8.77 -4.03 -2.64
N THR A 44 8.99 -4.85 -1.60
CA THR A 44 9.22 -6.29 -1.76
C THR A 44 8.21 -7.02 -0.88
N PRO A 45 7.15 -7.57 -1.46
CA PRO A 45 6.16 -8.34 -0.69
C PRO A 45 6.76 -9.62 -0.13
N SER A 46 6.26 -10.08 1.02
CA SER A 46 6.60 -11.39 1.57
C SER A 46 5.59 -12.46 1.17
N VAL A 47 4.42 -12.02 0.72
CA VAL A 47 3.33 -12.88 0.25
C VAL A 47 2.79 -12.28 -1.03
N ASN A 48 2.03 -13.04 -1.80
CA ASN A 48 1.35 -12.49 -2.98
C ASN A 48 0.26 -11.53 -2.50
N LEU A 49 0.32 -10.29 -2.98
CA LEU A 49 -0.64 -9.25 -2.63
C LEU A 49 -1.51 -8.96 -3.82
N THR A 50 -2.84 -9.11 -3.68
CA THR A 50 -3.78 -8.65 -4.69
C THR A 50 -4.15 -7.22 -4.35
N VAL A 51 -3.87 -6.29 -5.26
CA VAL A 51 -4.01 -4.86 -5.03
C VAL A 51 -4.96 -4.26 -6.03
N SER A 52 -5.88 -3.44 -5.57
CA SER A 52 -6.79 -2.67 -6.44
C SER A 52 -6.74 -1.18 -6.13
N LYS A 53 -6.28 -0.79 -4.93
CA LYS A 53 -6.27 0.63 -4.55
C LYS A 53 -5.20 0.91 -3.50
N LEU A 54 -4.88 2.19 -3.38
CA LEU A 54 -3.96 2.72 -2.38
C LEU A 54 -4.72 3.64 -1.45
N TYR A 55 -4.66 3.37 -0.16
CA TYR A 55 -5.19 4.23 0.89
C TYR A 55 -4.05 5.05 1.50
N THR A 56 -4.30 6.34 1.74
CA THR A 56 -3.32 7.24 2.33
C THR A 56 -3.77 7.67 3.71
N TYR A 57 -2.90 7.54 4.69
CA TYR A 57 -3.15 8.05 6.04
C TYR A 57 -2.95 9.56 6.05
N ALA A 58 -4.01 10.32 6.27
CA ALA A 58 -3.94 11.77 6.35
C ALA A 58 -3.70 12.21 7.79
N CYS A 59 -3.00 13.33 7.98
CA CYS A 59 -2.94 13.94 9.30
C CYS A 59 -4.33 14.42 9.70
N PRO A 60 -4.74 14.22 10.96
CA PRO A 60 -6.08 14.61 11.40
C PRO A 60 -6.38 16.07 11.10
N GLY A 61 -7.57 16.33 10.57
CA GLY A 61 -8.02 17.68 10.24
C GLY A 61 -7.42 18.25 8.96
N THR A 62 -6.74 17.43 8.16
CA THR A 62 -6.14 17.88 6.89
C THR A 62 -6.71 17.10 5.73
N GLY A 63 -6.41 17.56 4.51
CA GLY A 63 -6.81 16.88 3.29
C GLY A 63 -5.73 16.00 2.69
N GLY A 64 -4.87 15.42 3.51
CA GLY A 64 -3.75 14.60 3.03
C GLY A 64 -4.22 13.45 2.13
N HIS A 65 -3.60 13.31 0.98
CA HIS A 65 -3.99 12.33 -0.03
C HIS A 65 -2.81 12.00 -0.94
N THR A 66 -2.97 10.95 -1.73
CA THR A 66 -2.02 10.63 -2.81
C THR A 66 -2.67 11.03 -4.14
N GLU A 67 -1.93 11.78 -4.94
CA GLU A 67 -2.42 12.25 -6.24
C GLU A 67 -2.08 11.31 -7.38
N TYR A 68 -1.02 10.53 -7.22
CA TYR A 68 -0.53 9.66 -8.27
C TYR A 68 0.31 8.54 -7.65
N MET A 69 0.11 7.33 -8.14
CA MET A 69 1.01 6.21 -7.81
C MET A 69 1.33 5.43 -9.07
N LYS A 70 2.61 5.08 -9.20
CA LYS A 70 3.06 4.13 -10.22
C LYS A 70 3.87 3.05 -9.53
N ILE A 71 3.61 1.80 -9.92
CA ILE A 71 4.40 0.64 -9.51
C ILE A 71 4.90 -0.02 -10.78
N TRP A 72 6.17 -0.39 -10.82
CA TRP A 72 6.75 -1.05 -12.01
C TRP A 72 7.88 -1.98 -11.60
N ASN A 73 8.24 -2.87 -12.52
CA ASN A 73 9.37 -3.77 -12.32
C ASN A 73 10.34 -3.68 -13.50
N ALA A 74 11.37 -4.50 -13.47
CA ALA A 74 12.42 -4.46 -14.49
C ALA A 74 11.99 -5.01 -15.85
N THR A 75 10.79 -5.61 -15.95
CA THR A 75 10.33 -6.32 -17.16
C THR A 75 9.22 -5.58 -17.88
N ASP A 76 9.21 -4.26 -17.82
CA ASP A 76 8.23 -3.39 -18.51
C ASP A 76 6.80 -3.45 -17.96
N TRP A 77 6.55 -4.26 -16.92
CA TRP A 77 5.24 -4.23 -16.28
C TRP A 77 5.10 -2.98 -15.43
N ASN A 78 3.97 -2.30 -15.56
CA ASN A 78 3.69 -1.16 -14.71
C ASN A 78 2.18 -0.95 -14.57
N VAL A 79 1.78 -0.31 -13.46
CA VAL A 79 0.41 0.10 -13.20
C VAL A 79 0.42 1.49 -12.60
N THR A 80 -0.64 2.25 -12.84
CA THR A 80 -0.76 3.60 -12.31
C THR A 80 -2.15 3.82 -11.74
N ALA A 81 -2.25 4.72 -10.76
CA ALA A 81 -3.50 5.19 -10.21
C ALA A 81 -3.42 6.71 -10.08
N VAL A 82 -4.54 7.39 -10.32
CA VAL A 82 -4.60 8.85 -10.32
C VAL A 82 -5.78 9.29 -9.46
N TRP A 83 -5.55 10.30 -8.66
CA TRP A 83 -6.56 10.90 -7.79
C TRP A 83 -7.56 11.72 -8.61
N ASN A 84 -8.82 11.67 -8.22
CA ASN A 84 -9.87 12.41 -8.93
C ASN A 84 -10.55 13.48 -8.07
N GLY A 85 -9.82 14.03 -7.11
CA GLY A 85 -10.29 15.16 -6.32
C GLY A 85 -10.87 14.75 -4.98
N TYR A 86 -11.35 15.74 -4.23
CA TYR A 86 -11.90 15.53 -2.89
C TYR A 86 -13.37 15.08 -2.97
N THR A 87 -13.65 14.05 -3.75
CA THR A 87 -15.00 13.50 -3.87
C THR A 87 -15.00 12.07 -3.35
N GLY A 88 -16.11 11.69 -2.68
CA GLY A 88 -16.22 10.35 -2.12
C GLY A 88 -15.10 10.07 -1.14
N ASP A 89 -14.49 8.90 -1.28
CA ASP A 89 -13.35 8.52 -0.44
C ASP A 89 -12.05 9.01 -1.08
N TRP A 90 -11.73 10.27 -0.84
CA TRP A 90 -10.54 10.90 -1.41
C TRP A 90 -9.22 10.39 -0.78
N HIS A 91 -9.31 9.61 0.30
CA HIS A 91 -8.12 8.98 0.89
C HIS A 91 -7.59 7.84 0.04
N SER A 92 -8.41 7.29 -0.85
CA SER A 92 -8.04 6.16 -1.69
C SER A 92 -8.02 6.54 -3.15
N ILE A 93 -7.02 6.03 -3.88
CA ILE A 93 -7.00 6.08 -5.33
C ILE A 93 -7.01 4.66 -5.85
N SER A 94 -7.69 4.45 -6.98
CA SER A 94 -7.90 3.11 -7.52
C SER A 94 -7.09 2.92 -8.78
N PHE A 95 -6.57 1.70 -8.96
CA PHE A 95 -5.99 1.26 -10.22
C PHE A 95 -7.12 0.81 -11.14
N ASP A 96 -6.88 0.86 -12.45
CA ASP A 96 -7.90 0.47 -13.42
C ASP A 96 -8.36 -0.97 -13.26
N GLU A 97 -7.40 -1.87 -12.93
CA GLU A 97 -7.68 -3.27 -12.70
C GLU A 97 -6.87 -3.73 -11.51
N SER A 98 -7.37 -4.75 -10.82
CA SER A 98 -6.58 -5.37 -9.75
C SER A 98 -5.40 -6.13 -10.36
N PHE A 99 -4.33 -6.25 -9.60
CA PHE A 99 -3.12 -6.94 -10.03
C PHE A 99 -2.48 -7.63 -8.83
N ILE A 100 -1.52 -8.48 -9.09
CA ILE A 100 -0.80 -9.20 -8.05
C ILE A 100 0.63 -8.69 -7.99
N LEU A 101 1.06 -8.33 -6.78
CA LEU A 101 2.47 -8.14 -6.48
C LEU A 101 2.97 -9.46 -5.89
N TYR A 102 3.93 -10.07 -6.56
CA TYR A 102 4.37 -11.43 -6.21
C TYR A 102 5.37 -11.43 -5.08
N ALA A 103 5.26 -12.43 -4.23
CA ALA A 103 6.14 -12.60 -3.07
C ALA A 103 7.59 -12.64 -3.52
N ASN A 104 8.44 -11.93 -2.76
CA ASN A 104 9.89 -11.90 -2.93
C ASN A 104 10.39 -11.22 -4.21
N GLU A 105 9.50 -10.60 -4.98
CA GLU A 105 9.91 -9.77 -6.10
C GLU A 105 9.99 -8.32 -5.67
N THR A 106 10.93 -7.59 -6.22
CA THR A 106 11.13 -6.18 -5.87
C THR A 106 10.53 -5.30 -6.94
N TYR A 107 9.66 -4.40 -6.51
CA TYR A 107 8.98 -3.43 -7.38
C TYR A 107 9.45 -2.03 -7.01
N ASN A 108 9.50 -1.17 -8.03
CA ASN A 108 9.75 0.26 -7.81
C ASN A 108 8.41 0.95 -7.64
N TYR A 109 8.39 2.02 -6.85
CA TYR A 109 7.20 2.86 -6.75
C TYR A 109 7.55 4.32 -6.81
N THR A 110 6.61 5.12 -7.32
CA THR A 110 6.57 6.57 -7.21
C THR A 110 5.20 6.94 -6.69
N ILE A 111 5.16 7.74 -5.63
CA ILE A 111 3.93 8.24 -5.03
C ILE A 111 4.05 9.75 -4.89
N ARG A 112 3.12 10.48 -5.51
CA ARG A 112 3.05 11.93 -5.35
C ARG A 112 1.86 12.25 -4.45
N THR A 113 2.12 12.98 -3.36
CA THR A 113 1.12 13.30 -2.36
C THR A 113 0.74 14.77 -2.38
N GLY A 114 -0.37 15.10 -1.73
CA GLY A 114 -0.85 16.47 -1.59
C GLY A 114 -1.35 16.72 -0.18
N SER A 115 -1.41 18.00 0.21
CA SER A 115 -1.78 18.45 1.53
C SER A 115 -0.83 17.90 2.60
N TYR A 116 -1.33 17.27 3.67
CA TYR A 116 -0.49 16.79 4.78
C TYR A 116 -0.72 15.28 5.01
N PRO A 117 -0.13 14.42 4.17
CA PRO A 117 -0.18 12.98 4.38
C PRO A 117 0.80 12.59 5.49
N GLN A 118 0.48 11.53 6.23
CA GLN A 118 1.40 11.05 7.26
C GLN A 118 2.62 10.40 6.62
N ILE A 119 3.73 10.41 7.36
CA ILE A 119 5.02 9.93 6.87
C ILE A 119 5.69 9.12 7.99
N HIS A 120 6.32 8.02 7.60
CA HIS A 120 7.22 7.28 8.48
C HIS A 120 8.64 7.77 8.26
N HIS A 121 9.30 8.23 9.31
CA HIS A 121 10.64 8.83 9.24
C HIS A 121 11.70 7.76 9.44
N THR A 122 11.79 6.84 8.50
CA THR A 122 12.73 5.73 8.51
C THR A 122 13.10 5.37 7.07
N PRO A 123 14.33 4.87 6.83
CA PRO A 123 14.72 4.47 5.46
C PRO A 123 14.05 3.21 5.00
N SER A 124 13.56 2.37 5.91
CA SER A 124 12.98 1.08 5.59
C SER A 124 11.96 0.69 6.66
N LEU A 125 10.88 0.06 6.24
CA LEU A 125 9.85 -0.42 7.14
C LEU A 125 9.45 -1.83 6.69
N GLN A 126 9.46 -2.77 7.62
CA GLN A 126 9.12 -4.17 7.32
C GLN A 126 8.05 -4.65 8.28
N ASN A 127 7.10 -5.42 7.74
CA ASN A 127 6.10 -6.11 8.54
C ASN A 127 5.89 -7.51 7.95
N ALA A 128 4.86 -8.22 8.42
CA ALA A 128 4.62 -9.60 7.98
C ALA A 128 4.32 -9.69 6.48
N MET A 129 3.81 -8.63 5.87
CA MET A 129 3.37 -8.65 4.46
C MET A 129 4.47 -8.21 3.50
N GLY A 130 5.54 -7.60 3.97
CA GLY A 130 6.62 -7.18 3.09
C GLY A 130 7.45 -6.04 3.65
N ARG A 131 8.27 -5.47 2.77
CA ARG A 131 9.17 -4.38 3.11
C ARG A 131 9.01 -3.25 2.10
N ILE A 132 9.02 -2.03 2.61
CA ILE A 132 9.04 -0.82 1.78
C ILE A 132 10.28 -0.01 2.14
N ASN A 133 10.99 0.48 1.14
CA ASN A 133 12.22 1.25 1.31
C ASN A 133 12.07 2.61 0.65
N CYS A 134 12.70 3.60 1.25
CA CYS A 134 12.81 4.94 0.66
C CYS A 134 14.09 5.03 -0.14
N THR A 135 13.99 5.38 -1.42
CA THR A 135 15.15 5.78 -2.19
C THR A 135 15.34 7.29 -2.06
N GLU A 136 14.25 8.04 -2.26
CA GLU A 136 14.29 9.50 -2.13
C GLU A 136 12.88 10.03 -1.96
N PHE A 137 12.73 10.95 -1.03
CA PHE A 137 11.53 11.78 -0.93
C PHE A 137 11.94 13.23 -1.20
N GLU A 138 11.29 13.86 -2.15
CA GLU A 138 11.49 15.28 -2.42
C GLU A 138 10.21 16.02 -2.05
N ASP A 139 10.31 16.92 -1.06
CA ASP A 139 9.14 17.66 -0.61
C ASP A 139 8.79 18.78 -1.59
N VAL A 140 7.62 19.40 -1.39
CA VAL A 140 7.13 20.44 -2.31
C VAL A 140 8.02 21.66 -2.34
N ASN A 141 8.95 21.81 -1.39
CA ASN A 141 9.92 22.89 -1.36
C ASN A 141 11.26 22.51 -1.98
N GLY A 142 11.36 21.27 -2.50
CA GLY A 142 12.56 20.80 -3.16
C GLY A 142 13.60 20.20 -2.24
N LYS A 143 13.33 20.08 -0.95
CA LYS A 143 14.25 19.42 -0.02
C LYS A 143 14.15 17.91 -0.14
N ARG A 144 15.28 17.22 -0.02
CA ARG A 144 15.35 15.77 -0.26
C ARG A 144 15.74 15.03 0.99
N TYR A 145 15.15 13.83 1.13
CA TYR A 145 15.34 12.95 2.27
C TYR A 145 15.45 11.52 1.77
N CYS A 146 16.23 10.69 2.44
CA CYS A 146 16.31 9.26 2.12
C CYS A 146 15.71 8.39 3.22
N THR A 147 15.01 9.01 4.20
CA THR A 147 14.47 8.33 5.37
C THR A 147 12.99 8.61 5.59
N TRP A 148 12.23 8.89 4.53
CA TRP A 148 10.83 9.28 4.63
C TRP A 148 9.98 8.39 3.72
N ILE A 149 9.17 7.53 4.35
CA ILE A 149 8.30 6.56 3.67
C ILE A 149 6.85 7.02 3.83
N PRO A 150 6.02 6.94 2.78
CA PRO A 150 4.62 7.34 2.91
C PRO A 150 3.85 6.37 3.80
N ALA A 151 2.93 6.89 4.61
CA ALA A 151 2.04 6.05 5.41
C ALA A 151 0.85 5.66 4.55
N ILE A 152 0.83 4.42 4.11
CA ILE A 152 -0.11 3.94 3.10
C ILE A 152 -0.60 2.53 3.40
N ARG A 153 -1.67 2.16 2.70
CA ARG A 153 -2.16 0.78 2.68
C ARG A 153 -2.49 0.40 1.25
N LEU A 154 -1.87 -0.67 0.78
CA LEU A 154 -2.18 -1.28 -0.53
C LEU A 154 -3.17 -2.41 -0.31
N GLU A 155 -4.33 -2.32 -0.94
CA GLU A 155 -5.41 -3.26 -0.69
C GLU A 155 -6.25 -3.55 -1.94
#